data_84ba01ec526cf327faa8312f353c2f46
#
_entry.id   84ba01ec526cf327faa8312f353c2f46
#
_cell.length_a   1.000
_cell.length_b   1.000
_cell.length_c   1.000
_cell.angle_alpha   90.00
_cell.angle_beta   90.00
_cell.angle_gamma   90.00
#
_symmetry.space_group_name_H-M   'P 1'
#
loop_
_entity.id
_entity.type
_entity.pdbx_description
1 polymer ?
#
loop_
_entity_poly.entity_id
_entity_poly.type
_entity_poly.pdbx_seq_one_letter_code
_entity_poly.pdbx_strand_id
1 'polypeptide(L)'
;MSKVDLSPRPVEAMSPRQLERRRNLIAAALSLVTEIGVERLQMKQVSERSGVALGTAYRYFSSKDHLLAAAIADWHRLLLADIVAELRGPRAPTAVADRVVRYVNHGMRAYQRQPQLAHLLVSVAASTDPFASEALHSMARADREALLAVMPDVPASVRDVVQHIVGNVWQGELTSWVTGRTTLRDARRRLEDVVRLVLTPYHAA
;
A
#
# COMPACT_ATOMS: atom_id res chain seq x y z
N MET A 1 10.62 33.70 -20.15
CA MET A 1 10.20 32.35 -20.55
C MET A 1 9.41 31.74 -19.39
N SER A 2 8.10 31.68 -19.50
CA SER A 2 7.23 31.08 -18.46
C SER A 2 7.58 29.59 -18.33
N LYS A 3 7.98 29.15 -17.12
CA LYS A 3 8.12 27.71 -16.82
C LYS A 3 6.77 27.07 -17.08
N VAL A 4 6.68 26.22 -18.07
CA VAL A 4 5.51 25.34 -18.23
C VAL A 4 5.41 24.54 -16.94
N ASP A 5 4.32 24.73 -16.21
CA ASP A 5 4.04 23.96 -15.00
C ASP A 5 3.80 22.49 -15.43
N LEU A 6 4.78 21.64 -15.17
CA LEU A 6 4.77 20.22 -15.46
C LEU A 6 4.15 19.41 -14.31
N SER A 7 3.56 20.07 -13.32
CA SER A 7 2.88 19.38 -12.22
C SER A 7 1.75 18.51 -12.74
N PRO A 8 1.62 17.27 -12.26
CA PRO A 8 0.52 16.41 -12.62
C PRO A 8 -0.83 17.04 -12.25
N ARG A 9 -1.83 16.82 -13.07
CA ARG A 9 -3.17 17.34 -12.80
C ARG A 9 -3.74 16.69 -11.52
N PRO A 10 -4.27 17.48 -10.57
CA PRO A 10 -4.96 16.94 -9.39
C PRO A 10 -6.12 16.01 -9.79
N VAL A 11 -6.28 14.92 -9.06
CA VAL A 11 -7.30 13.89 -9.37
C VAL A 11 -8.71 14.48 -9.31
N GLU A 12 -8.96 15.38 -8.37
CA GLU A 12 -10.23 16.07 -8.15
C GLU A 12 -10.63 16.97 -9.31
N ALA A 13 -9.67 17.44 -10.10
CA ALA A 13 -9.88 18.30 -11.27
C ALA A 13 -9.99 17.52 -12.58
N MET A 14 -10.02 16.18 -12.54
CA MET A 14 -10.07 15.32 -13.72
C MET A 14 -11.49 15.04 -14.15
N SER A 15 -11.76 15.14 -15.47
CA SER A 15 -13.00 14.67 -16.07
C SER A 15 -13.11 13.13 -16.01
N PRO A 16 -14.32 12.53 -16.16
CA PRO A 16 -14.50 11.08 -16.17
C PRO A 16 -13.58 10.36 -17.17
N ARG A 17 -13.41 10.91 -18.38
CA ARG A 17 -12.52 10.36 -19.42
C ARG A 17 -11.03 10.44 -19.02
N GLN A 18 -10.64 11.46 -18.27
CA GLN A 18 -9.28 11.58 -17.76
C GLN A 18 -9.01 10.59 -16.63
N LEU A 19 -9.97 10.38 -15.72
CA LEU A 19 -9.91 9.37 -14.67
C LEU A 19 -9.81 7.96 -15.26
N GLU A 20 -10.54 7.67 -16.34
CA GLU A 20 -10.44 6.39 -17.05
C GLU A 20 -9.03 6.17 -17.63
N ARG A 21 -8.46 7.15 -18.32
CA ARG A 21 -7.09 7.06 -18.84
C ARG A 21 -6.05 6.87 -17.71
N ARG A 22 -6.23 7.57 -16.59
CA ARG A 22 -5.38 7.41 -15.41
C ARG A 22 -5.48 5.98 -14.86
N ARG A 23 -6.68 5.42 -14.75
CA ARG A 23 -6.90 4.02 -14.33
C ARG A 23 -6.27 3.03 -15.30
N ASN A 24 -6.37 3.25 -16.60
CA ASN A 24 -5.74 2.38 -17.60
C ASN A 24 -4.21 2.37 -17.48
N LEU A 25 -3.58 3.52 -17.22
CA LEU A 25 -2.15 3.61 -16.96
C LEU A 25 -1.75 2.83 -15.71
N ILE A 26 -2.50 2.98 -14.62
CA ILE A 26 -2.29 2.25 -13.36
C ILE A 26 -2.41 0.73 -13.56
N ALA A 27 -3.48 0.28 -14.22
CA ALA A 27 -3.71 -1.13 -14.50
C ALA A 27 -2.60 -1.72 -15.39
N ALA A 28 -2.16 -0.99 -16.42
CA ALA A 28 -1.05 -1.39 -17.27
C ALA A 28 0.27 -1.49 -16.48
N ALA A 29 0.54 -0.54 -15.58
CA ALA A 29 1.73 -0.56 -14.73
C ALA A 29 1.73 -1.77 -13.79
N LEU A 30 0.62 -2.07 -13.11
CA LEU A 30 0.50 -3.24 -12.23
C LEU A 30 0.71 -4.56 -13.00
N SER A 31 0.07 -4.70 -14.18
CA SER A 31 0.25 -5.87 -15.04
C SER A 31 1.73 -6.05 -15.45
N LEU A 32 2.37 -4.98 -15.90
CA LEU A 32 3.79 -5.03 -16.28
C LEU A 32 4.71 -5.35 -15.09
N VAL A 33 4.46 -4.77 -13.92
CA VAL A 33 5.23 -5.10 -12.71
C VAL A 33 5.14 -6.59 -12.41
N THR A 34 3.95 -7.19 -12.48
CA THR A 34 3.79 -8.63 -12.21
C THR A 34 4.44 -9.51 -13.26
N GLU A 35 4.49 -9.07 -14.53
CA GLU A 35 5.07 -9.83 -15.65
C GLU A 35 6.61 -9.73 -15.73
N ILE A 36 7.16 -8.53 -15.62
CA ILE A 36 8.58 -8.27 -15.88
C ILE A 36 9.36 -7.69 -14.71
N GLY A 37 8.69 -7.37 -13.60
CA GLY A 37 9.28 -6.74 -12.41
C GLY A 37 9.46 -5.22 -12.55
N VAL A 38 9.59 -4.55 -11.40
CA VAL A 38 9.68 -3.08 -11.31
C VAL A 38 10.93 -2.51 -12.01
N GLU A 39 12.05 -3.24 -11.95
CA GLU A 39 13.34 -2.78 -12.50
C GLU A 39 13.29 -2.61 -14.02
N ARG A 40 12.64 -3.55 -14.72
CA ARG A 40 12.58 -3.56 -16.19
C ARG A 40 11.45 -2.73 -16.76
N LEU A 41 10.54 -2.25 -15.94
CA LEU A 41 9.41 -1.45 -16.39
C LEU A 41 9.86 -0.06 -16.86
N GLN A 42 9.37 0.34 -18.03
CA GLN A 42 9.56 1.66 -18.62
C GLN A 42 8.21 2.34 -18.94
N MET A 43 8.15 3.66 -18.84
CA MET A 43 6.95 4.45 -19.15
C MET A 43 6.43 4.23 -20.59
N LYS A 44 7.32 3.95 -21.53
CA LYS A 44 6.95 3.63 -22.90
C LYS A 44 6.11 2.34 -22.98
N GLN A 45 6.51 1.28 -22.28
CA GLN A 45 5.77 0.02 -22.24
C GLN A 45 4.38 0.21 -21.59
N VAL A 46 4.29 1.03 -20.55
CA VAL A 46 3.00 1.38 -19.94
C VAL A 46 2.11 2.13 -20.91
N SER A 47 2.66 3.10 -21.65
CA SER A 47 1.97 3.85 -22.70
C SER A 47 1.39 2.91 -23.76
N GLU A 48 2.20 2.01 -24.29
CA GLU A 48 1.80 1.02 -25.29
C GLU A 48 0.69 0.07 -24.77
N ARG A 49 0.87 -0.47 -23.56
CA ARG A 49 -0.07 -1.39 -22.91
C ARG A 49 -1.41 -0.73 -22.58
N SER A 50 -1.39 0.52 -22.13
CA SER A 50 -2.60 1.27 -21.72
C SER A 50 -3.37 1.91 -22.87
N GLY A 51 -2.79 2.01 -24.05
CA GLY A 51 -3.32 2.77 -25.17
C GLY A 51 -3.31 4.30 -24.96
N VAL A 52 -2.58 4.79 -23.97
CA VAL A 52 -2.44 6.23 -23.64
C VAL A 52 -1.09 6.73 -24.15
N ALA A 53 -1.08 7.73 -25.03
CA ALA A 53 0.16 8.27 -25.59
C ALA A 53 1.13 8.71 -24.49
N LEU A 54 2.44 8.46 -24.66
CA LEU A 54 3.50 8.70 -23.68
C LEU A 54 3.51 10.14 -23.14
N GLY A 55 3.38 11.14 -24.01
CA GLY A 55 3.27 12.55 -23.60
C GLY A 55 2.02 12.83 -22.75
N THR A 56 0.93 12.08 -22.96
CA THR A 56 -0.26 12.16 -22.12
C THR A 56 -0.05 11.46 -20.78
N ALA A 57 0.67 10.34 -20.74
CA ALA A 57 1.01 9.65 -19.50
C ALA A 57 1.80 10.56 -18.55
N TYR A 58 2.77 11.32 -19.06
CA TYR A 58 3.52 12.31 -18.27
C TYR A 58 2.71 13.52 -17.78
N ARG A 59 1.52 13.77 -18.34
CA ARG A 59 0.58 14.77 -17.79
C ARG A 59 -0.22 14.25 -16.60
N TYR A 60 -0.29 12.94 -16.40
CA TYR A 60 -0.91 12.30 -15.23
C TYR A 60 0.10 11.94 -14.15
N PHE A 61 1.30 11.55 -14.55
CA PHE A 61 2.34 11.08 -13.65
C PHE A 61 3.68 11.72 -14.02
N SER A 62 4.24 12.54 -13.12
CA SER A 62 5.49 13.27 -13.33
C SER A 62 6.69 12.37 -13.63
N SER A 63 6.64 11.13 -13.12
CA SER A 63 7.72 10.15 -13.25
C SER A 63 7.19 8.71 -13.24
N LYS A 64 8.09 7.76 -13.50
CA LYS A 64 7.83 6.33 -13.30
C LYS A 64 7.48 6.04 -11.84
N ASP A 65 8.21 6.62 -10.92
CA ASP A 65 8.00 6.39 -9.48
C ASP A 65 6.65 6.91 -9.00
N HIS A 66 6.21 8.08 -9.49
CA HIS A 66 4.87 8.60 -9.20
C HIS A 66 3.78 7.63 -9.70
N LEU A 67 3.89 7.13 -10.94
CA LEU A 67 2.95 6.14 -11.47
C LEU A 67 2.94 4.87 -10.63
N LEU A 68 4.12 4.35 -10.28
CA LEU A 68 4.27 3.11 -9.53
C LEU A 68 3.77 3.24 -8.08
N ALA A 69 4.02 4.39 -7.43
CA ALA A 69 3.49 4.68 -6.11
C ALA A 69 1.96 4.79 -6.12
N ALA A 70 1.39 5.45 -7.14
CA ALA A 70 -0.06 5.51 -7.31
C ALA A 70 -0.66 4.11 -7.60
N ALA A 71 0.04 3.29 -8.36
CA ALA A 71 -0.41 1.94 -8.70
C ALA A 71 -0.43 1.01 -7.49
N ILE A 72 0.63 1.01 -6.68
CA ILE A 72 0.64 0.20 -5.46
C ILE A 72 -0.38 0.72 -4.42
N ALA A 73 -0.57 2.04 -4.31
CA ALA A 73 -1.57 2.62 -3.42
C ALA A 73 -3.00 2.23 -3.81
N ASP A 74 -3.34 2.21 -5.10
CA ASP A 74 -4.65 1.76 -5.59
C ASP A 74 -4.90 0.28 -5.30
N TRP A 75 -3.91 -0.58 -5.54
CA TRP A 75 -4.01 -2.00 -5.23
C TRP A 75 -4.17 -2.23 -3.72
N HIS A 76 -3.38 -1.54 -2.92
CA HIS A 76 -3.40 -1.65 -1.46
C HIS A 76 -4.74 -1.19 -0.86
N ARG A 77 -5.34 -0.13 -1.40
CA ARG A 77 -6.66 0.35 -0.98
C ARG A 77 -7.76 -0.72 -1.16
N LEU A 78 -7.72 -1.49 -2.24
CA LEU A 78 -8.65 -2.61 -2.46
C LEU A 78 -8.40 -3.72 -1.44
N LEU A 79 -7.14 -4.06 -1.18
CA LEU A 79 -6.76 -5.03 -0.15
C LEU A 79 -7.27 -4.64 1.24
N LEU A 80 -7.16 -3.35 1.61
CA LEU A 80 -7.65 -2.85 2.90
C LEU A 80 -9.18 -2.93 3.01
N ALA A 81 -9.91 -2.63 1.95
CA ALA A 81 -11.37 -2.69 1.96
C ALA A 81 -11.86 -4.12 2.27
N ASP A 82 -11.24 -5.12 1.65
CA ASP A 82 -11.59 -6.53 1.85
C ASP A 82 -11.33 -6.99 3.29
N ILE A 83 -10.14 -6.69 3.84
CA ILE A 83 -9.79 -7.11 5.21
C ILE A 83 -10.62 -6.38 6.28
N VAL A 84 -10.90 -5.09 6.09
CA VAL A 84 -11.73 -4.33 7.05
C VAL A 84 -13.17 -4.86 7.03
N ALA A 85 -13.72 -5.18 5.86
CA ALA A 85 -15.05 -5.78 5.76
C ALA A 85 -15.10 -7.14 6.48
N GLU A 86 -14.08 -7.99 6.28
CA GLU A 86 -13.95 -9.28 6.99
C GLU A 86 -13.90 -9.08 8.52
N LEU A 87 -13.03 -8.20 9.00
CA LEU A 87 -12.74 -8.00 10.43
C LEU A 87 -13.79 -7.18 11.18
N ARG A 88 -14.76 -6.59 10.48
CA ARG A 88 -15.95 -5.95 11.05
C ARG A 88 -17.21 -6.81 10.91
N GLY A 89 -17.10 -7.94 10.23
CA GLY A 89 -18.20 -8.85 9.99
C GLY A 89 -18.50 -9.76 11.19
N PRO A 90 -19.59 -10.55 11.13
CA PRO A 90 -20.05 -11.39 12.25
C PRO A 90 -19.10 -12.54 12.60
N ARG A 91 -18.11 -12.82 11.75
CA ARG A 91 -17.09 -13.87 11.97
C ARG A 91 -15.74 -13.28 12.42
N ALA A 92 -15.70 -11.98 12.73
CA ALA A 92 -14.49 -11.36 13.25
C ALA A 92 -14.10 -11.96 14.61
N PRO A 93 -12.80 -12.07 14.92
CA PRO A 93 -12.37 -12.47 16.25
C PRO A 93 -12.88 -11.47 17.30
N THR A 94 -13.31 -11.96 18.46
CA THR A 94 -13.74 -11.11 19.58
C THR A 94 -12.55 -10.40 20.22
N ALA A 95 -11.42 -11.10 20.42
CA ALA A 95 -10.22 -10.51 20.98
C ALA A 95 -9.56 -9.54 19.99
N VAL A 96 -9.25 -8.33 20.46
CA VAL A 96 -8.64 -7.28 19.63
C VAL A 96 -7.27 -7.69 19.09
N ALA A 97 -6.46 -8.38 19.89
CA ALA A 97 -5.16 -8.89 19.45
C ALA A 97 -5.30 -9.83 18.24
N ASP A 98 -6.29 -10.73 18.26
CA ASP A 98 -6.53 -11.66 17.15
C ASP A 98 -7.05 -10.94 15.89
N ARG A 99 -7.86 -9.87 16.04
CA ARG A 99 -8.26 -9.02 14.91
C ARG A 99 -7.03 -8.37 14.26
N VAL A 100 -6.14 -7.79 15.07
CA VAL A 100 -4.93 -7.13 14.56
C VAL A 100 -3.93 -8.13 13.99
N VAL A 101 -3.74 -9.29 14.63
CA VAL A 101 -2.92 -10.40 14.06
C VAL A 101 -3.48 -10.83 12.69
N ARG A 102 -4.79 -10.98 12.55
CA ARG A 102 -5.41 -11.32 11.27
C ARG A 102 -5.20 -10.23 10.23
N TYR A 103 -5.34 -8.95 10.63
CA TYR A 103 -5.08 -7.80 9.76
C TYR A 103 -3.66 -7.81 9.20
N VAL A 104 -2.64 -7.84 10.04
CA VAL A 104 -1.23 -7.81 9.59
C VAL A 104 -0.85 -9.03 8.76
N ASN A 105 -1.37 -10.21 9.12
CA ASN A 105 -1.15 -11.44 8.38
C ASN A 105 -1.87 -11.45 7.03
N HIS A 106 -3.01 -10.78 6.90
CA HIS A 106 -3.71 -10.65 5.61
C HIS A 106 -2.84 -9.87 4.62
N GLY A 107 -2.29 -8.73 5.04
CA GLY A 107 -1.34 -7.95 4.23
C GLY A 107 -0.14 -8.78 3.80
N MET A 108 0.54 -9.45 4.73
CA MET A 108 1.71 -10.28 4.42
C MET A 108 1.38 -11.42 3.44
N ARG A 109 0.20 -12.06 3.57
CA ARG A 109 -0.24 -13.09 2.62
C ARG A 109 -0.55 -12.54 1.24
N ALA A 110 -1.12 -11.34 1.15
CA ALA A 110 -1.42 -10.70 -0.12
C ALA A 110 -0.12 -10.41 -0.90
N TYR A 111 0.88 -9.87 -0.25
CA TYR A 111 2.20 -9.67 -0.85
C TYR A 111 2.93 -10.99 -1.16
N GLN A 112 2.73 -12.03 -0.34
CA GLN A 112 3.25 -13.38 -0.66
C GLN A 112 2.70 -13.94 -1.96
N ARG A 113 1.41 -13.71 -2.24
CA ARG A 113 0.78 -14.14 -3.50
C ARG A 113 1.26 -13.33 -4.70
N GLN A 114 1.74 -12.11 -4.47
CA GLN A 114 2.21 -11.20 -5.50
C GLN A 114 3.56 -10.58 -5.10
N PRO A 115 4.65 -11.37 -5.11
CA PRO A 115 5.97 -10.90 -4.63
C PRO A 115 6.49 -9.68 -5.37
N GLN A 116 6.15 -9.53 -6.65
CA GLN A 116 6.55 -8.36 -7.44
C GLN A 116 5.95 -7.05 -6.92
N LEU A 117 4.76 -7.10 -6.30
CA LEU A 117 4.17 -5.92 -5.66
C LEU A 117 4.82 -5.61 -4.31
N ALA A 118 5.35 -6.63 -3.60
CA ALA A 118 6.17 -6.39 -2.42
C ALA A 118 7.48 -5.70 -2.79
N HIS A 119 8.16 -6.16 -3.85
CA HIS A 119 9.35 -5.50 -4.41
C HIS A 119 9.03 -4.07 -4.87
N LEU A 120 7.89 -3.86 -5.54
CA LEU A 120 7.43 -2.54 -5.95
C LEU A 120 7.30 -1.60 -4.75
N LEU A 121 6.60 -2.02 -3.68
CA LEU A 121 6.41 -1.19 -2.50
C LEU A 121 7.74 -0.79 -1.86
N VAL A 122 8.67 -1.73 -1.70
CA VAL A 122 10.00 -1.45 -1.15
C VAL A 122 10.80 -0.50 -2.06
N SER A 123 10.72 -0.68 -3.37
CA SER A 123 11.39 0.18 -4.35
C SER A 123 10.89 1.63 -4.30
N VAL A 124 9.56 1.85 -4.34
CA VAL A 124 8.99 3.20 -4.33
C VAL A 124 9.10 3.89 -2.97
N ALA A 125 9.19 3.14 -1.87
CA ALA A 125 9.40 3.70 -0.53
C ALA A 125 10.74 4.45 -0.39
N ALA A 126 11.72 4.15 -1.24
CA ALA A 126 13.00 4.84 -1.30
C ALA A 126 13.03 6.01 -2.31
N SER A 127 11.92 6.25 -3.03
CA SER A 127 11.86 7.31 -4.04
C SER A 127 11.92 8.71 -3.42
N THR A 128 12.65 9.60 -4.07
CA THR A 128 12.72 11.04 -3.72
C THR A 128 11.74 11.90 -4.53
N ASP A 129 10.92 11.29 -5.38
CA ASP A 129 9.89 12.01 -6.15
C ASP A 129 8.78 12.49 -5.19
N PRO A 130 8.48 13.80 -5.15
CA PRO A 130 7.51 14.36 -4.20
C PRO A 130 6.09 13.83 -4.42
N PHE A 131 5.69 13.54 -5.66
CA PHE A 131 4.37 12.99 -5.96
C PHE A 131 4.27 11.50 -5.62
N ALA A 132 5.38 10.74 -5.74
CA ALA A 132 5.46 9.38 -5.22
C ALA A 132 5.33 9.38 -3.70
N SER A 133 6.02 10.27 -3.01
CA SER A 133 5.92 10.43 -1.56
C SER A 133 4.49 10.79 -1.12
N GLU A 134 3.80 11.67 -1.83
CA GLU A 134 2.40 12.02 -1.53
C GLU A 134 1.45 10.81 -1.68
N ALA A 135 1.62 10.01 -2.73
CA ALA A 135 0.84 8.78 -2.93
C ALA A 135 1.09 7.78 -1.80
N LEU A 136 2.32 7.60 -1.36
CA LEU A 136 2.68 6.72 -0.24
C LEU A 136 2.16 7.25 1.10
N HIS A 137 2.19 8.55 1.35
CA HIS A 137 1.58 9.15 2.53
C HIS A 137 0.05 8.93 2.55
N SER A 138 -0.61 9.02 1.39
CA SER A 138 -2.03 8.71 1.28
C SER A 138 -2.32 7.24 1.60
N MET A 139 -1.47 6.33 1.11
CA MET A 139 -1.54 4.90 1.45
C MET A 139 -1.36 4.67 2.95
N ALA A 140 -0.35 5.28 3.57
CA ALA A 140 -0.11 5.16 5.01
C ALA A 140 -1.27 5.70 5.86
N ARG A 141 -1.96 6.77 5.42
CA ARG A 141 -3.19 7.24 6.08
C ARG A 141 -4.31 6.22 5.99
N ALA A 142 -4.52 5.61 4.81
CA ALA A 142 -5.54 4.57 4.65
C ALA A 142 -5.25 3.32 5.52
N ASP A 143 -3.98 2.91 5.62
CA ASP A 143 -3.55 1.84 6.54
C ASP A 143 -3.87 2.18 8.00
N ARG A 144 -3.53 3.41 8.41
CA ARG A 144 -3.85 3.89 9.75
C ARG A 144 -5.35 3.81 10.04
N GLU A 145 -6.17 4.34 9.15
CA GLU A 145 -7.63 4.32 9.30
C GLU A 145 -8.18 2.89 9.36
N ALA A 146 -7.68 2.00 8.49
CA ALA A 146 -8.07 0.59 8.46
C ALA A 146 -7.71 -0.13 9.77
N LEU A 147 -6.47 0.06 10.26
CA LEU A 147 -6.03 -0.55 11.51
C LEU A 147 -6.81 -0.01 12.71
N LEU A 148 -7.08 1.30 12.76
CA LEU A 148 -7.90 1.90 13.82
C LEU A 148 -9.35 1.34 13.80
N ALA A 149 -9.90 1.09 12.61
CA ALA A 149 -11.25 0.56 12.45
C ALA A 149 -11.44 -0.87 13.00
N VAL A 150 -10.36 -1.65 13.11
CA VAL A 150 -10.40 -3.01 13.69
C VAL A 150 -10.10 -3.05 15.19
N MET A 151 -9.86 -1.90 15.80
CA MET A 151 -9.59 -1.73 17.24
C MET A 151 -10.59 -0.76 17.93
N PRO A 152 -11.92 -0.87 17.71
CA PRO A 152 -12.87 0.11 18.27
C PRO A 152 -12.87 0.15 19.80
N ASP A 153 -12.56 -0.97 20.45
CA ASP A 153 -12.63 -1.16 21.90
C ASP A 153 -11.34 -0.70 22.62
N VAL A 154 -10.33 -0.27 21.89
CA VAL A 154 -9.06 0.23 22.46
C VAL A 154 -9.13 1.76 22.61
N PRO A 155 -8.69 2.35 23.73
CA PRO A 155 -8.65 3.80 23.91
C PRO A 155 -7.86 4.52 22.79
N ALA A 156 -8.34 5.68 22.35
CA ALA A 156 -7.77 6.39 21.20
C ALA A 156 -6.27 6.67 21.34
N SER A 157 -5.82 7.11 22.54
CA SER A 157 -4.40 7.36 22.82
C SER A 157 -3.52 6.12 22.64
N VAL A 158 -4.05 4.96 22.98
CA VAL A 158 -3.35 3.67 22.83
C VAL A 158 -3.36 3.19 21.40
N ARG A 159 -4.49 3.35 20.69
CA ARG A 159 -4.59 2.98 19.27
C ARG A 159 -3.54 3.66 18.42
N ASP A 160 -3.25 4.93 18.67
CA ASP A 160 -2.23 5.69 17.94
C ASP A 160 -0.83 5.10 18.17
N VAL A 161 -0.50 4.71 19.40
CA VAL A 161 0.77 4.07 19.73
C VAL A 161 0.87 2.68 19.09
N VAL A 162 -0.19 1.87 19.21
CA VAL A 162 -0.24 0.53 18.60
C VAL A 162 -0.07 0.62 17.09
N GLN A 163 -0.79 1.53 16.43
CA GLN A 163 -0.69 1.74 14.99
C GLN A 163 0.74 2.10 14.59
N HIS A 164 1.38 3.01 15.32
CA HIS A 164 2.75 3.41 15.04
C HIS A 164 3.74 2.24 15.17
N ILE A 165 3.66 1.49 16.26
CA ILE A 165 4.55 0.33 16.50
C ILE A 165 4.29 -0.76 15.46
N VAL A 166 3.05 -1.19 15.30
CA VAL A 166 2.70 -2.30 14.39
C VAL A 166 3.00 -1.94 12.93
N GLY A 167 2.71 -0.70 12.51
CA GLY A 167 2.98 -0.23 11.16
C GLY A 167 4.49 -0.23 10.83
N ASN A 168 5.32 0.30 11.73
CA ASN A 168 6.78 0.32 11.53
C ASN A 168 7.38 -1.09 11.53
N VAL A 169 6.94 -1.97 12.44
CA VAL A 169 7.42 -3.36 12.46
C VAL A 169 6.98 -4.09 11.19
N TRP A 170 5.74 -3.89 10.75
CA TRP A 170 5.23 -4.49 9.51
C TRP A 170 6.07 -4.07 8.29
N GLN A 171 6.36 -2.77 8.15
CA GLN A 171 7.20 -2.26 7.06
C GLN A 171 8.63 -2.82 7.13
N GLY A 172 9.20 -2.91 8.32
CA GLY A 172 10.53 -3.48 8.54
C GLY A 172 10.60 -4.98 8.19
N GLU A 173 9.60 -5.76 8.61
CA GLU A 173 9.53 -7.19 8.32
C GLU A 173 9.26 -7.47 6.84
N LEU A 174 8.39 -6.67 6.18
CA LEU A 174 8.19 -6.75 4.74
C LEU A 174 9.50 -6.50 3.98
N THR A 175 10.20 -5.42 4.32
CA THR A 175 11.47 -5.06 3.70
C THR A 175 12.53 -6.15 3.94
N SER A 176 12.60 -6.71 5.14
CA SER A 176 13.55 -7.77 5.49
C SER A 176 13.26 -9.07 4.73
N TRP A 177 11.99 -9.41 4.53
CA TRP A 177 11.59 -10.55 3.71
C TRP A 177 11.89 -10.33 2.23
N VAL A 178 11.50 -9.21 1.66
CA VAL A 178 11.74 -8.86 0.24
C VAL A 178 13.22 -8.86 -0.11
N THR A 179 14.08 -8.41 0.83
CA THR A 179 15.55 -8.39 0.65
C THR A 179 16.24 -9.69 1.05
N GLY A 180 15.49 -10.74 1.39
CA GLY A 180 16.04 -12.06 1.72
C GLY A 180 16.72 -12.16 3.09
N ARG A 181 16.58 -11.14 3.96
CA ARG A 181 17.18 -11.13 5.30
C ARG A 181 16.40 -11.95 6.33
N THR A 182 15.13 -12.22 6.05
CA THR A 182 14.28 -13.06 6.90
C THR A 182 13.36 -13.93 6.05
N THR A 183 12.84 -15.02 6.63
CA THR A 183 11.79 -15.81 5.99
C THR A 183 10.43 -15.17 6.25
N LEU A 184 9.47 -15.38 5.34
CA LEU A 184 8.09 -14.93 5.56
C LEU A 184 7.48 -15.49 6.84
N ARG A 185 7.82 -16.74 7.18
CA ARG A 185 7.37 -17.40 8.41
C ARG A 185 7.84 -16.65 9.65
N ASP A 186 9.13 -16.28 9.69
CA ASP A 186 9.71 -15.57 10.82
C ASP A 186 9.20 -14.13 10.91
N ALA A 187 9.06 -13.44 9.78
CA ALA A 187 8.48 -12.11 9.71
C ALA A 187 7.05 -12.09 10.30
N ARG A 188 6.21 -13.05 9.89
CA ARG A 188 4.84 -13.17 10.41
C ARG A 188 4.80 -13.51 11.89
N ARG A 189 5.68 -14.39 12.38
CA ARG A 189 5.76 -14.73 13.79
C ARG A 189 6.12 -13.50 14.62
N ARG A 190 7.16 -12.74 14.23
CA ARG A 190 7.57 -11.51 14.95
C ARG A 190 6.46 -10.46 14.96
N LEU A 191 5.75 -10.29 13.86
CA LEU A 191 4.58 -9.41 13.81
C LEU A 191 3.50 -9.84 14.79
N GLU A 192 3.19 -11.13 14.87
CA GLU A 192 2.23 -11.66 15.84
C GLU A 192 2.70 -11.44 17.28
N ASP A 193 3.97 -11.73 17.59
CA ASP A 193 4.54 -11.52 18.90
C ASP A 193 4.44 -10.06 19.35
N VAL A 194 4.76 -9.11 18.46
CA VAL A 194 4.63 -7.66 18.73
C VAL A 194 3.19 -7.26 18.97
N VAL A 195 2.27 -7.68 18.11
CA VAL A 195 0.84 -7.37 18.25
C VAL A 195 0.30 -7.88 19.60
N ARG A 196 0.62 -9.13 19.96
CA ARG A 196 0.18 -9.71 21.22
C ARG A 196 0.80 -8.98 22.41
N LEU A 197 2.08 -8.64 22.36
CA LEU A 197 2.76 -7.90 23.41
C LEU A 197 2.12 -6.53 23.68
N VAL A 198 1.84 -5.73 22.63
CA VAL A 198 1.31 -4.37 22.78
C VAL A 198 -0.18 -4.35 23.11
N LEU A 199 -0.93 -5.41 22.79
CA LEU A 199 -2.36 -5.51 23.03
C LEU A 199 -2.75 -6.42 24.21
N THR A 200 -1.80 -7.10 24.87
CA THR A 200 -2.05 -7.93 26.06
C THR A 200 -2.88 -7.23 27.15
N PRO A 201 -2.63 -5.94 27.50
CA PRO A 201 -3.43 -5.24 28.51
C PRO A 201 -4.89 -4.98 28.12
N TYR A 202 -5.24 -5.16 26.84
CA TYR A 202 -6.54 -4.85 26.26
C TYR A 202 -7.31 -6.11 25.83
N HIS A 203 -6.98 -7.28 26.39
CA HIS A 203 -7.87 -8.42 26.31
C HIS A 203 -9.14 -8.06 27.06
N ALA A 204 -10.29 -8.07 26.36
CA ALA A 204 -11.57 -7.77 26.96
C ALA A 204 -11.80 -8.60 28.23
N ALA A 205 -12.13 -7.91 29.32
CA ALA A 205 -12.66 -8.53 30.51
C ALA A 205 -14.02 -9.15 30.20
#